data_f5e6a5cdd12800b6a2fc7e249707ea4a
#
_entry.id   f5e6a5cdd12800b6a2fc7e249707ea4a
#
_cell.length_a   1.000
_cell.length_b   1.000
_cell.length_c   1.000
_cell.angle_alpha   90.00
_cell.angle_beta   90.00
_cell.angle_gamma   90.00
#
_symmetry.space_group_name_H-M   'P 1'
#
loop_
_entity.id
_entity.type
_entity.pdbx_description
1 polymer ?
#
loop_
_entity_poly.entity_id
_entity_poly.type
_entity_poly.pdbx_seq_one_letter_code
_entity_poly.pdbx_strand_id
1 'polypeptide(L)'
;NTFMKNLSIIFLVFLFTLNSCDKVKTPIQSTGNNPADTTQVIKRRILIEEFTGQLCTFCPDGAREIERLVEVYGLQIIPVSIHAGSFAEPGNGAWNDFTTTAGDVYLATFGVSSYPAAAVSRINTAEITGKNQWESKILSIKDDEPYAEIKITNTYNTTTKKVDINAELEWLKDAESGVNYKLQVYIIENHITAKQIDNGVTINDYDHKHM
;
A
#
# COMPACT_ATOMS: atom_id res chain seq x y z
N ASN A 1 5.93 -15.84 77.06
CA ASN A 1 5.13 -14.68 76.82
C ASN A 1 5.47 -14.02 75.52
N THR A 2 5.20 -14.48 74.42
CA THR A 2 4.76 -13.66 73.31
C THR A 2 4.61 -14.57 72.14
N PHE A 3 3.40 -14.82 71.83
CA PHE A 3 2.96 -15.52 70.63
C PHE A 3 3.34 -14.68 69.40
N MET A 4 4.25 -15.15 68.55
CA MET A 4 4.40 -14.66 67.23
C MET A 4 3.67 -15.58 66.28
N LYS A 5 2.52 -15.13 65.79
CA LYS A 5 1.76 -15.75 64.71
C LYS A 5 2.52 -15.60 63.41
N ASN A 6 2.87 -16.74 62.82
CA ASN A 6 3.37 -16.81 61.45
C ASN A 6 2.23 -16.49 60.48
N LEU A 7 2.29 -15.33 59.84
CA LEU A 7 1.44 -14.97 58.71
C LEU A 7 2.17 -15.35 57.43
N SER A 8 1.83 -16.53 56.91
CA SER A 8 2.32 -16.97 55.61
C SER A 8 1.63 -16.13 54.51
N ILE A 9 2.36 -15.18 53.95
CA ILE A 9 1.91 -14.43 52.79
C ILE A 9 2.20 -15.30 51.58
N ILE A 10 1.15 -15.93 51.06
CA ILE A 10 1.19 -16.61 49.77
C ILE A 10 1.21 -15.53 48.69
N PHE A 11 2.40 -15.28 48.16
CA PHE A 11 2.58 -14.41 47.00
C PHE A 11 2.11 -15.20 45.76
N LEU A 12 0.84 -14.98 45.40
CA LEU A 12 0.29 -15.52 44.16
C LEU A 12 0.90 -14.73 42.99
N VAL A 13 1.99 -15.26 42.43
CA VAL A 13 2.57 -14.74 41.18
C VAL A 13 1.61 -15.10 40.05
N PHE A 14 0.79 -14.14 39.70
CA PHE A 14 -0.05 -14.23 38.49
C PHE A 14 0.88 -14.07 37.27
N LEU A 15 1.32 -15.21 36.72
CA LEU A 15 2.02 -15.21 35.43
C LEU A 15 0.99 -14.80 34.36
N PHE A 16 0.97 -13.52 34.03
CA PHE A 16 0.38 -13.07 32.78
C PHE A 16 1.26 -13.56 31.64
N THR A 17 0.92 -14.71 31.08
CA THR A 17 1.40 -15.08 29.75
C THR A 17 0.77 -14.11 28.76
N LEU A 18 1.51 -13.09 28.38
CA LEU A 18 1.20 -12.25 27.26
C LEU A 18 1.33 -13.13 26.00
N ASN A 19 0.25 -13.79 25.63
CA ASN A 19 0.11 -14.29 24.27
C ASN A 19 -0.03 -13.05 23.38
N SER A 20 1.10 -12.45 23.02
CA SER A 20 1.20 -11.56 21.89
C SER A 20 0.93 -12.40 20.65
N CYS A 21 -0.34 -12.56 20.31
CA CYS A 21 -0.71 -13.02 18.97
C CYS A 21 -0.33 -11.86 18.03
N ASP A 22 0.87 -11.94 17.50
CA ASP A 22 1.24 -11.22 16.31
C ASP A 22 0.32 -11.74 15.19
N LYS A 23 -0.81 -11.05 15.02
CA LYS A 23 -1.67 -11.29 13.87
C LYS A 23 -0.99 -10.63 12.67
N VAL A 24 0.01 -11.31 12.13
CA VAL A 24 0.40 -11.08 10.74
C VAL A 24 -0.89 -11.24 9.92
N LYS A 25 -1.45 -10.13 9.49
CA LYS A 25 -2.56 -10.17 8.54
C LYS A 25 -2.01 -10.91 7.33
N THR A 26 -2.47 -12.14 7.15
CA THR A 26 -2.16 -12.93 5.96
C THR A 26 -2.34 -12.05 4.73
N PRO A 27 -1.41 -12.10 3.76
CA PRO A 27 -1.64 -11.47 2.48
C PRO A 27 -2.99 -11.94 1.96
N ILE A 28 -3.74 -11.04 1.34
CA ILE A 28 -5.11 -11.26 0.89
C ILE A 28 -5.13 -12.52 0.01
N GLN A 29 -5.32 -13.68 0.62
CA GLN A 29 -5.76 -14.85 -0.09
C GLN A 29 -7.28 -14.76 -0.14
N SER A 30 -7.80 -14.50 -1.32
CA SER A 30 -9.20 -14.73 -1.61
C SER A 30 -9.48 -16.22 -1.43
N THR A 31 -9.73 -16.67 -0.19
CA THR A 31 -10.32 -17.96 0.06
C THR A 31 -11.79 -17.86 -0.29
N GLY A 32 -12.03 -18.08 -1.58
CA GLY A 32 -13.34 -18.18 -2.15
C GLY A 32 -14.12 -19.38 -1.61
N ASN A 33 -15.23 -19.58 -2.17
CA ASN A 33 -16.16 -20.70 -2.10
C ASN A 33 -16.88 -20.88 -0.75
N ASN A 34 -17.70 -19.89 -0.45
CA ASN A 34 -18.95 -20.16 0.26
C ASN A 34 -20.09 -19.96 -0.75
N PRO A 35 -20.83 -21.02 -1.16
CA PRO A 35 -21.86 -20.88 -2.20
C PRO A 35 -23.19 -20.33 -1.70
N ALA A 36 -23.19 -19.44 -0.73
CA ALA A 36 -24.40 -18.95 -0.09
C ALA A 36 -24.39 -17.45 0.27
N ASP A 37 -23.80 -16.58 -0.58
CA ASP A 37 -24.14 -15.15 -0.53
C ASP A 37 -24.02 -14.54 -1.93
N THR A 38 -25.13 -14.55 -2.65
CA THR A 38 -25.26 -14.11 -4.04
C THR A 38 -25.50 -12.61 -4.18
N THR A 39 -25.14 -11.80 -3.19
CA THR A 39 -25.35 -10.33 -3.22
C THR A 39 -24.15 -9.53 -2.72
N GLN A 40 -22.94 -10.01 -2.81
CA GLN A 40 -21.81 -9.13 -2.56
C GLN A 40 -21.69 -8.11 -3.69
N VAL A 41 -22.10 -6.88 -3.40
CA VAL A 41 -21.88 -5.75 -4.32
C VAL A 41 -20.37 -5.60 -4.50
N ILE A 42 -19.90 -5.85 -5.71
CA ILE A 42 -18.49 -5.66 -6.06
C ILE A 42 -18.23 -4.16 -6.07
N LYS A 43 -17.43 -3.69 -5.12
CA LYS A 43 -17.04 -2.28 -5.03
C LYS A 43 -15.86 -1.98 -5.93
N ARG A 44 -15.88 -0.81 -6.56
CA ARG A 44 -14.74 -0.28 -7.30
C ARG A 44 -13.49 -0.21 -6.41
N ARG A 45 -12.37 -0.74 -6.90
CA ARG A 45 -11.06 -0.55 -6.31
C ARG A 45 -10.44 0.75 -6.82
N ILE A 46 -9.71 1.43 -5.95
CA ILE A 46 -9.14 2.74 -6.23
C ILE A 46 -7.63 2.64 -6.11
N LEU A 47 -6.95 2.76 -7.23
CA LEU A 47 -5.49 2.80 -7.29
C LEU A 47 -5.01 4.21 -6.92
N ILE A 48 -4.04 4.30 -6.02
CA ILE A 48 -3.32 5.53 -5.71
C ILE A 48 -1.86 5.32 -6.11
N GLU A 49 -1.43 5.98 -7.16
CA GLU A 49 -0.05 5.96 -7.65
C GLU A 49 0.67 7.19 -7.13
N GLU A 50 1.32 7.06 -5.98
CA GLU A 50 2.06 8.14 -5.33
C GLU A 50 3.48 8.23 -5.87
N PHE A 51 3.88 9.42 -6.31
CA PHE A 51 5.26 9.74 -6.63
C PHE A 51 5.98 10.27 -5.40
N THR A 52 7.07 9.61 -5.03
CA THR A 52 7.76 9.80 -3.76
C THR A 52 9.28 9.60 -3.93
N GLY A 53 10.03 9.74 -2.84
CA GLY A 53 11.46 9.45 -2.82
C GLY A 53 12.11 9.72 -1.46
N GLN A 54 13.19 9.00 -1.19
CA GLN A 54 13.91 9.01 0.09
C GLN A 54 14.51 10.37 0.48
N LEU A 55 14.83 11.21 -0.50
CA LEU A 55 15.38 12.53 -0.28
C LEU A 55 14.30 13.63 -0.18
N CYS A 56 13.04 13.29 -0.37
CA CYS A 56 11.92 14.21 -0.31
C CYS A 56 11.48 14.43 1.15
N THR A 57 11.67 15.64 1.64
CA THR A 57 11.40 15.97 3.05
C THR A 57 9.91 15.91 3.46
N PHE A 58 8.99 16.05 2.50
CA PHE A 58 7.55 16.03 2.75
C PHE A 58 6.86 14.74 2.28
N CYS A 59 7.61 13.81 1.67
CA CYS A 59 7.03 12.56 1.19
C CYS A 59 6.51 11.64 2.31
N PRO A 60 7.11 11.59 3.51
CA PRO A 60 6.50 10.86 4.61
C PRO A 60 5.11 11.35 5.02
N ASP A 61 4.77 12.62 4.77
CA ASP A 61 3.39 13.11 4.96
C ASP A 61 2.42 12.50 3.95
N GLY A 62 2.85 12.26 2.71
CA GLY A 62 2.08 11.55 1.70
C GLY A 62 1.84 10.09 2.13
N ALA A 63 2.89 9.40 2.57
CA ALA A 63 2.78 8.04 3.08
C ALA A 63 1.80 7.93 4.26
N ARG A 64 1.87 8.86 5.23
CA ARG A 64 0.91 8.92 6.36
C ARG A 64 -0.52 9.16 5.89
N GLU A 65 -0.73 9.99 4.88
CA GLU A 65 -2.06 10.21 4.30
C GLU A 65 -2.58 8.94 3.59
N ILE A 66 -1.74 8.22 2.86
CA ILE A 66 -2.12 6.94 2.25
C ILE A 66 -2.50 5.92 3.33
N GLU A 67 -1.73 5.82 4.41
CA GLU A 67 -2.05 4.92 5.53
C GLU A 67 -3.42 5.27 6.12
N ARG A 68 -3.71 6.55 6.35
CA ARG A 68 -5.02 7.01 6.82
C ARG A 68 -6.13 6.64 5.85
N LEU A 69 -5.94 6.83 4.56
CA LEU A 69 -6.92 6.48 3.53
C LEU A 69 -7.18 4.96 3.48
N VAL A 70 -6.13 4.16 3.61
CA VAL A 70 -6.26 2.69 3.71
C VAL A 70 -7.01 2.29 4.99
N GLU A 71 -6.76 2.98 6.11
CA GLU A 71 -7.49 2.72 7.36
C GLU A 71 -8.99 3.04 7.22
N VAL A 72 -9.33 4.16 6.58
CA VAL A 72 -10.73 4.63 6.41
C VAL A 72 -11.49 3.79 5.38
N TYR A 73 -10.89 3.50 4.23
CA TYR A 73 -11.58 2.87 3.09
C TYR A 73 -11.22 1.39 2.92
N GLY A 74 -10.29 0.88 3.70
CA GLY A 74 -9.90 -0.54 3.74
C GLY A 74 -9.41 -1.06 2.39
N LEU A 75 -9.88 -2.25 2.05
CA LEU A 75 -9.49 -2.95 0.82
C LEU A 75 -9.91 -2.23 -0.47
N GLN A 76 -10.67 -1.16 -0.38
CA GLN A 76 -11.04 -0.39 -1.57
C GLN A 76 -9.86 0.41 -2.12
N ILE A 77 -8.86 0.73 -1.29
CA ILE A 77 -7.66 1.45 -1.70
C ILE A 77 -6.55 0.46 -2.06
N ILE A 78 -5.90 0.70 -3.19
CA ILE A 78 -4.72 -0.01 -3.66
C ILE A 78 -3.59 1.01 -3.79
N PRO A 79 -2.69 1.12 -2.79
CA PRO A 79 -1.57 2.06 -2.85
C PRO A 79 -0.40 1.47 -3.65
N VAL A 80 0.26 2.34 -4.41
CA VAL A 80 1.54 2.07 -5.08
C VAL A 80 2.42 3.30 -4.90
N SER A 81 3.57 3.14 -4.27
CA SER A 81 4.56 4.20 -4.08
C SER A 81 5.64 4.10 -5.14
N ILE A 82 5.66 5.06 -6.05
CA ILE A 82 6.59 5.12 -7.17
C ILE A 82 7.76 6.02 -6.78
N HIS A 83 8.88 5.40 -6.42
CA HIS A 83 10.12 6.12 -6.20
C HIS A 83 10.73 6.48 -7.55
N ALA A 84 10.80 7.76 -7.89
CA ALA A 84 11.26 8.23 -9.19
C ALA A 84 11.92 9.62 -9.12
N GLY A 85 12.75 9.91 -10.12
CA GLY A 85 13.44 11.16 -10.25
C GLY A 85 14.47 11.43 -9.16
N SER A 86 14.95 12.66 -9.06
CA SER A 86 16.07 13.04 -8.19
C SER A 86 15.87 12.80 -6.70
N PHE A 87 14.63 12.66 -6.24
CA PHE A 87 14.37 12.33 -4.84
C PHE A 87 14.49 10.84 -4.53
N ALA A 88 14.49 9.98 -5.55
CA ALA A 88 14.67 8.53 -5.41
C ALA A 88 16.10 8.07 -5.68
N GLU A 89 16.91 8.91 -6.34
CA GLU A 89 18.32 8.65 -6.60
C GLU A 89 19.14 8.51 -5.32
N PRO A 90 20.29 7.83 -5.37
CA PRO A 90 21.22 7.80 -4.26
C PRO A 90 21.77 9.21 -4.01
N GLY A 91 21.53 9.74 -2.82
CA GLY A 91 22.10 11.02 -2.39
C GLY A 91 23.61 10.88 -2.09
N ASN A 92 24.23 11.97 -1.65
CA ASN A 92 25.59 11.93 -1.16
C ASN A 92 25.68 11.05 0.10
N GLY A 93 26.49 10.00 0.05
CA GLY A 93 26.70 9.06 1.15
C GLY A 93 25.98 7.73 0.96
N ALA A 94 25.64 7.03 2.05
CA ALA A 94 25.06 5.69 2.03
C ALA A 94 23.53 5.75 1.89
N TRP A 95 23.04 6.25 0.77
CA TRP A 95 21.64 6.21 0.37
C TRP A 95 21.42 5.07 -0.64
N ASN A 96 20.24 4.49 -0.64
CA ASN A 96 19.86 3.49 -1.64
C ASN A 96 19.51 4.17 -2.97
N ASP A 97 19.63 3.42 -4.06
CA ASP A 97 19.03 3.79 -5.34
C ASP A 97 17.64 3.12 -5.41
N PHE A 98 16.60 3.93 -5.36
CA PHE A 98 15.21 3.46 -5.48
C PHE A 98 14.61 3.77 -6.84
N THR A 99 15.41 4.29 -7.77
CA THR A 99 14.94 4.55 -9.13
C THR A 99 14.67 3.25 -9.86
N THR A 100 13.67 3.29 -10.72
CA THR A 100 13.38 2.20 -11.67
C THR A 100 13.08 2.81 -13.04
N THR A 101 13.43 2.09 -14.10
CA THR A 101 13.08 2.52 -15.47
C THR A 101 11.58 2.76 -15.62
N ALA A 102 10.74 1.94 -14.98
CA ALA A 102 9.29 2.11 -15.00
C ALA A 102 8.88 3.40 -14.27
N GLY A 103 9.45 3.67 -13.09
CA GLY A 103 9.19 4.88 -12.31
C GLY A 103 9.52 6.14 -13.10
N ASP A 104 10.66 6.19 -13.77
CA ASP A 104 11.07 7.34 -14.57
C ASP A 104 10.17 7.55 -15.79
N VAL A 105 9.72 6.47 -16.43
CA VAL A 105 8.73 6.55 -17.52
C VAL A 105 7.41 7.11 -17.02
N TYR A 106 6.93 6.67 -15.84
CA TYR A 106 5.70 7.23 -15.25
C TYR A 106 5.88 8.68 -14.84
N LEU A 107 6.99 9.02 -14.21
CA LEU A 107 7.32 10.40 -13.84
C LEU A 107 7.18 11.33 -15.05
N ALA A 108 7.80 10.97 -16.17
CA ALA A 108 7.72 11.73 -17.41
C ALA A 108 6.32 11.73 -18.03
N THR A 109 5.64 10.55 -18.05
CA THR A 109 4.32 10.38 -18.68
C THR A 109 3.25 11.20 -17.95
N PHE A 110 3.30 11.24 -16.63
CA PHE A 110 2.33 11.97 -15.81
C PHE A 110 2.71 13.44 -15.58
N GLY A 111 3.90 13.86 -16.02
CA GLY A 111 4.35 15.24 -15.90
C GLY A 111 4.48 15.69 -14.44
N VAL A 112 4.96 14.79 -13.56
CA VAL A 112 5.09 15.06 -12.12
C VAL A 112 6.15 16.14 -11.89
N SER A 113 5.75 17.25 -11.27
CA SER A 113 6.63 18.39 -11.01
C SER A 113 6.82 18.73 -9.53
N SER A 114 6.09 18.03 -8.64
CA SER A 114 6.16 18.25 -7.20
C SER A 114 5.95 16.94 -6.44
N TYR A 115 6.46 16.87 -5.20
CA TYR A 115 6.38 15.69 -4.33
C TYR A 115 5.94 16.07 -2.91
N PRO A 116 5.17 15.22 -2.18
CA PRO A 116 4.48 14.06 -2.72
C PRO A 116 3.33 14.44 -3.64
N ALA A 117 3.08 13.64 -4.66
CA ALA A 117 1.97 13.83 -5.59
C ALA A 117 1.44 12.47 -6.07
N ALA A 118 0.17 12.37 -6.40
CA ALA A 118 -0.40 11.11 -6.86
C ALA A 118 -1.42 11.27 -7.97
N ALA A 119 -1.55 10.21 -8.79
CA ALA A 119 -2.70 9.95 -9.60
C ALA A 119 -3.67 9.02 -8.83
N VAL A 120 -4.95 9.41 -8.78
CA VAL A 120 -6.00 8.59 -8.17
C VAL A 120 -6.82 7.94 -9.28
N SER A 121 -6.68 6.61 -9.43
CA SER A 121 -7.35 5.82 -10.48
C SER A 121 -7.24 6.42 -11.89
N ARG A 122 -6.23 7.26 -12.12
CA ARG A 122 -5.97 7.96 -13.40
C ARG A 122 -7.21 8.67 -13.97
N ILE A 123 -8.08 9.17 -13.08
CA ILE A 123 -9.22 10.00 -13.52
C ILE A 123 -8.71 11.31 -14.13
N ASN A 124 -9.55 11.95 -14.96
CA ASN A 124 -9.21 13.20 -15.63
C ASN A 124 -7.86 13.16 -16.38
N THR A 125 -7.64 12.09 -17.18
CA THR A 125 -6.39 11.91 -17.93
C THR A 125 -5.13 11.80 -17.03
N ALA A 126 -5.24 11.09 -15.90
CA ALA A 126 -4.19 10.91 -14.93
C ALA A 126 -3.71 12.22 -14.27
N GLU A 127 -4.64 13.09 -13.92
CA GLU A 127 -4.35 14.32 -13.19
C GLU A 127 -3.57 14.06 -11.91
N ILE A 128 -2.39 14.67 -11.82
CA ILE A 128 -1.52 14.59 -10.64
C ILE A 128 -1.90 15.67 -9.64
N THR A 129 -2.09 15.25 -8.37
CA THR A 129 -2.51 16.15 -7.29
C THR A 129 -1.71 15.91 -6.02
N GLY A 130 -1.62 16.96 -5.20
CA GLY A 130 -1.04 16.85 -3.85
C GLY A 130 -1.96 16.12 -2.86
N LYS A 131 -1.38 15.66 -1.76
CA LYS A 131 -2.03 14.80 -0.74
C LYS A 131 -3.37 15.36 -0.23
N ASN A 132 -3.54 16.66 -0.14
CA ASN A 132 -4.77 17.30 0.36
C ASN A 132 -5.99 17.11 -0.56
N GLN A 133 -5.79 16.63 -1.78
CA GLN A 133 -6.85 16.40 -2.76
C GLN A 133 -7.17 14.92 -2.98
N TRP A 134 -6.36 14.00 -2.47
CA TRP A 134 -6.53 12.57 -2.74
C TRP A 134 -7.86 12.04 -2.24
N GLU A 135 -8.25 12.38 -1.01
CA GLU A 135 -9.53 11.94 -0.46
C GLU A 135 -10.73 12.45 -1.25
N SER A 136 -10.72 13.72 -1.68
CA SER A 136 -11.81 14.26 -2.49
C SER A 136 -11.96 13.55 -3.83
N LYS A 137 -10.85 13.13 -4.44
CA LYS A 137 -10.87 12.32 -5.66
C LYS A 137 -11.38 10.91 -5.41
N ILE A 138 -10.99 10.27 -4.30
CA ILE A 138 -11.54 8.99 -3.87
C ILE A 138 -13.05 9.09 -3.72
N LEU A 139 -13.54 10.10 -2.99
CA LEU A 139 -14.96 10.32 -2.74
C LEU A 139 -15.77 10.52 -4.02
N SER A 140 -15.16 11.08 -5.07
CA SER A 140 -15.83 11.31 -6.34
C SER A 140 -16.10 10.04 -7.16
N ILE A 141 -15.39 8.92 -6.85
CA ILE A 141 -15.46 7.70 -7.67
C ILE A 141 -15.69 6.41 -6.88
N LYS A 142 -15.59 6.44 -5.54
CA LYS A 142 -15.59 5.22 -4.72
C LYS A 142 -16.89 4.40 -4.79
N ASP A 143 -17.98 5.06 -5.11
CA ASP A 143 -19.31 4.46 -5.19
C ASP A 143 -19.72 4.15 -6.64
N ASP A 144 -18.86 4.43 -7.62
CA ASP A 144 -19.10 4.06 -9.00
C ASP A 144 -19.07 2.54 -9.18
N GLU A 145 -19.92 2.03 -10.04
CA GLU A 145 -19.89 0.62 -10.45
C GLU A 145 -18.59 0.32 -11.21
N PRO A 146 -17.85 -0.74 -10.83
CA PRO A 146 -16.67 -1.14 -11.60
C PRO A 146 -17.05 -1.68 -12.97
N TYR A 147 -16.16 -1.48 -13.97
CA TYR A 147 -16.32 -2.02 -15.32
C TYR A 147 -15.99 -3.52 -15.39
N ALA A 148 -15.07 -3.94 -14.55
CA ALA A 148 -14.58 -5.31 -14.54
C ALA A 148 -14.15 -5.74 -13.14
N GLU A 149 -14.22 -7.03 -12.88
CA GLU A 149 -13.55 -7.69 -11.77
C GLU A 149 -12.23 -8.26 -12.27
N ILE A 150 -11.17 -8.11 -11.48
CA ILE A 150 -9.86 -8.70 -11.75
C ILE A 150 -9.53 -9.64 -10.60
N LYS A 151 -9.32 -10.92 -10.93
CA LYS A 151 -8.86 -11.95 -9.99
C LYS A 151 -7.40 -12.24 -10.27
N ILE A 152 -6.55 -12.08 -9.26
CA ILE A 152 -5.12 -12.32 -9.38
C ILE A 152 -4.75 -13.49 -8.49
N THR A 153 -4.07 -14.47 -9.07
CA THR A 153 -3.43 -15.57 -8.34
C THR A 153 -1.95 -15.59 -8.68
N ASN A 154 -1.13 -15.93 -7.71
CA ASN A 154 0.31 -16.06 -7.93
C ASN A 154 0.87 -17.31 -7.26
N THR A 155 1.96 -17.82 -7.82
CA THR A 155 2.73 -18.93 -7.24
C THR A 155 4.20 -18.57 -7.29
N TYR A 156 4.87 -18.60 -6.14
CA TYR A 156 6.30 -18.36 -6.04
C TYR A 156 7.07 -19.68 -5.88
N ASN A 157 7.99 -19.92 -6.79
CA ASN A 157 8.90 -21.04 -6.72
C ASN A 157 10.19 -20.64 -5.99
N THR A 158 10.37 -21.13 -4.77
CA THR A 158 11.49 -20.77 -3.91
C THR A 158 12.85 -21.27 -4.44
N THR A 159 12.86 -22.34 -5.25
CA THR A 159 14.08 -22.91 -5.83
C THR A 159 14.53 -22.10 -7.04
N THR A 160 13.62 -21.81 -7.98
CA THR A 160 13.93 -21.09 -9.21
C THR A 160 13.84 -19.58 -9.06
N LYS A 161 13.30 -19.09 -7.93
CA LYS A 161 13.04 -17.67 -7.68
C LYS A 161 12.12 -17.02 -8.72
N LYS A 162 11.21 -17.80 -9.29
CA LYS A 162 10.22 -17.34 -10.26
C LYS A 162 8.86 -17.16 -9.61
N VAL A 163 8.16 -16.14 -10.06
CA VAL A 163 6.74 -15.90 -9.76
C VAL A 163 5.94 -16.14 -11.02
N ASP A 164 4.93 -16.99 -10.95
CA ASP A 164 3.91 -17.13 -11.98
C ASP A 164 2.68 -16.34 -11.53
N ILE A 165 2.23 -15.42 -12.36
CA ILE A 165 1.07 -14.54 -12.07
C ILE A 165 -0.02 -14.87 -13.10
N ASN A 166 -1.20 -15.21 -12.61
CA ASN A 166 -2.39 -15.36 -13.42
C ASN A 166 -3.38 -14.25 -13.08
N ALA A 167 -3.85 -13.54 -14.10
CA ALA A 167 -4.86 -12.50 -13.96
C ALA A 167 -6.08 -12.88 -14.84
N GLU A 168 -7.22 -13.05 -14.20
CA GLU A 168 -8.51 -13.27 -14.85
C GLU A 168 -9.30 -11.97 -14.78
N LEU A 169 -9.84 -11.55 -15.92
CA LEU A 169 -10.66 -10.35 -16.05
C LEU A 169 -12.07 -10.75 -16.47
N GLU A 170 -13.05 -10.34 -15.68
CA GLU A 170 -14.48 -10.51 -15.98
C GLU A 170 -15.13 -9.14 -16.15
N TRP A 171 -15.74 -8.90 -17.31
CA TRP A 171 -16.47 -7.66 -17.54
C TRP A 171 -17.82 -7.70 -16.81
N LEU A 172 -18.09 -6.67 -16.01
CA LEU A 172 -19.35 -6.52 -15.25
C LEU A 172 -20.39 -5.70 -16.01
N LYS A 173 -19.94 -4.94 -17.00
CA LYS A 173 -20.76 -4.18 -17.94
C LYS A 173 -20.05 -4.05 -19.28
N ASP A 174 -20.79 -3.67 -20.30
CA ASP A 174 -20.23 -3.50 -21.64
C ASP A 174 -19.08 -2.50 -21.66
N ALA A 175 -18.02 -2.87 -22.37
CA ALA A 175 -16.90 -1.99 -22.59
C ALA A 175 -17.33 -0.80 -23.48
N GLU A 176 -16.84 0.38 -23.16
CA GLU A 176 -17.13 1.58 -23.94
C GLU A 176 -16.56 1.45 -25.35
N SER A 177 -17.38 1.77 -26.35
CA SER A 177 -16.98 1.71 -27.75
C SER A 177 -15.84 2.69 -28.04
N GLY A 178 -14.79 2.21 -28.71
CA GLY A 178 -13.63 3.03 -29.08
C GLY A 178 -12.60 3.23 -27.96
N VAL A 179 -12.82 2.70 -26.76
CA VAL A 179 -11.85 2.73 -25.68
C VAL A 179 -10.91 1.53 -25.78
N ASN A 180 -9.60 1.80 -25.75
CA ASN A 180 -8.58 0.75 -25.73
C ASN A 180 -8.20 0.44 -24.28
N TYR A 181 -8.79 -0.59 -23.70
CA TYR A 181 -8.46 -1.06 -22.38
C TYR A 181 -7.13 -1.82 -22.37
N LYS A 182 -6.33 -1.60 -21.34
CA LYS A 182 -5.04 -2.27 -21.16
C LYS A 182 -4.96 -2.85 -19.76
N LEU A 183 -4.45 -4.07 -19.66
CA LEU A 183 -4.06 -4.65 -18.37
C LEU A 183 -2.63 -4.23 -18.04
N GLN A 184 -2.44 -3.75 -16.81
CA GLN A 184 -1.14 -3.43 -16.27
C GLN A 184 -0.93 -4.18 -14.96
N VAL A 185 0.26 -4.72 -14.76
CA VAL A 185 0.64 -5.45 -13.55
C VAL A 185 1.76 -4.68 -12.86
N TYR A 186 1.58 -4.40 -11.56
CA TYR A 186 2.64 -3.92 -10.67
C TYR A 186 3.15 -5.07 -9.81
N ILE A 187 4.46 -5.18 -9.71
CA ILE A 187 5.13 -5.95 -8.67
C ILE A 187 5.68 -4.93 -7.70
N ILE A 188 5.23 -4.98 -6.47
CA ILE A 188 5.62 -4.05 -5.42
C ILE A 188 6.33 -4.79 -4.29
N GLU A 189 7.19 -4.07 -3.59
CA GLU A 189 7.87 -4.56 -2.40
C GLU A 189 7.40 -3.76 -1.18
N ASN A 190 7.29 -4.43 -0.04
CA ASN A 190 6.86 -3.82 1.21
C ASN A 190 7.94 -3.99 2.26
N HIS A 191 7.93 -3.09 3.24
CA HIS A 191 8.80 -3.16 4.42
C HIS A 191 10.29 -3.12 4.07
N ILE A 192 10.66 -2.24 3.13
CA ILE A 192 12.07 -1.96 2.86
C ILE A 192 12.55 -0.96 3.91
N THR A 193 13.40 -1.43 4.82
CA THR A 193 14.01 -0.57 5.83
C THR A 193 15.19 0.18 5.23
N ALA A 194 15.08 1.50 5.13
CA ALA A 194 16.13 2.36 4.57
C ALA A 194 16.03 3.79 5.11
N LYS A 195 16.94 4.64 4.68
CA LYS A 195 16.92 6.06 5.06
C LYS A 195 15.80 6.81 4.36
N GLN A 196 15.25 7.80 5.07
CA GLN A 196 14.27 8.75 4.56
C GLN A 196 14.49 10.11 5.22
N ILE A 197 14.35 11.19 4.48
CA ILE A 197 14.24 12.52 5.07
C ILE A 197 12.78 12.77 5.45
N ASP A 198 12.53 13.08 6.71
CA ASP A 198 11.20 13.45 7.21
C ASP A 198 11.29 14.83 7.90
N ASN A 199 10.61 15.83 7.35
CA ASN A 199 10.63 17.20 7.89
C ASN A 199 12.05 17.75 8.15
N GLY A 200 13.00 17.44 7.26
CA GLY A 200 14.39 17.87 7.35
C GLY A 200 15.28 17.04 8.26
N VAL A 201 14.74 15.97 8.88
CA VAL A 201 15.50 15.03 9.72
C VAL A 201 15.69 13.71 8.96
N THR A 202 16.92 13.17 9.01
CA THR A 202 17.18 11.84 8.43
C THR A 202 16.75 10.76 9.42
N ILE A 203 15.77 9.95 9.01
CA ILE A 203 15.36 8.71 9.68
C ILE A 203 16.15 7.57 9.05
N ASN A 204 16.94 6.83 9.83
CA ASN A 204 17.80 5.77 9.29
C ASN A 204 17.05 4.46 9.01
N ASP A 205 16.03 4.19 9.81
CA ASP A 205 15.28 2.93 9.80
C ASP A 205 13.82 3.18 9.41
N TYR A 206 13.61 3.95 8.34
CA TYR A 206 12.27 4.23 7.83
C TYR A 206 11.73 3.00 7.10
N ASP A 207 10.48 2.65 7.38
CA ASP A 207 9.78 1.52 6.73
C ASP A 207 9.08 2.00 5.45
N HIS A 208 9.72 1.79 4.31
CA HIS A 208 9.13 2.07 3.02
C HIS A 208 8.12 0.98 2.64
N LYS A 209 6.92 1.38 2.27
CA LYS A 209 5.80 0.49 1.93
C LYS A 209 5.31 0.74 0.50
N HIS A 210 4.75 -0.31 -0.10
CA HIS A 210 4.08 -0.24 -1.40
C HIS A 210 4.97 0.22 -2.57
N MET A 211 6.27 -0.04 -2.50
CA MET A 211 7.25 0.38 -3.50
C MET A 211 7.19 -0.47 -4.77
#